data_c909ed05a7d9d6323a0a1fab24e6c593
#
_entry.id   c909ed05a7d9d6323a0a1fab24e6c593
#
_cell.length_a   1.000
_cell.length_b   1.000
_cell.length_c   1.000
_cell.angle_alpha   90.00
_cell.angle_beta   90.00
_cell.angle_gamma   90.00
#
_symmetry.space_group_name_H-M   'P 1'
#
loop_
_entity.id
_entity.type
_entity.pdbx_description
1 polymer ?
#
loop_
_entity_poly.entity_id
_entity_poly.type
_entity_poly.pdbx_seq_one_letter_code
_entity_poly.pdbx_strand_id
1 'polypeptide(L)'
;MLFHTIPDILSYANEAYGADDAIRWKKSKNEIESRTYSELKNDTDSFANAIEKLGKKGQHIAVIGPSSYEWIVSYLAITESGSVAVPIDASLPAADICELLDRADVRMLIFDEARSDVAEAAAKSCHGINVYVSMNSTEHCPQVLSFKGLIDDNRGSYESAVAEDALCTIMFTSGTTGKSKGVMLTQNNLAENATCLDMKIGPHTVILSVLPIHHAYCLSMDILKGISLGSVICINDSIMRMAKNIQLFAPDMILMVPLMIEAFARKLEEVRAA
;
A
#
# COMPACT_ATOMS: atom_id res chain seq x y z
N MET A 1 -14.79 12.60 10.93
CA MET A 1 -15.72 12.33 9.81
C MET A 1 -15.68 10.83 9.55
N LEU A 2 -16.81 10.19 9.25
CA LEU A 2 -16.88 8.76 8.92
C LEU A 2 -17.02 8.62 7.40
N PHE A 3 -16.24 7.75 6.81
CA PHE A 3 -16.30 7.42 5.39
C PHE A 3 -16.69 5.95 5.21
N HIS A 4 -17.35 5.63 4.10
CA HIS A 4 -17.84 4.29 3.79
C HIS A 4 -17.08 3.61 2.64
N THR A 5 -16.31 4.39 1.87
CA THR A 5 -15.44 3.85 0.81
C THR A 5 -14.04 4.44 0.89
N ILE A 6 -13.05 3.70 0.38
CA ILE A 6 -11.65 4.16 0.31
C ILE A 6 -11.52 5.34 -0.67
N PRO A 7 -12.17 5.33 -1.85
CA PRO A 7 -12.17 6.48 -2.74
C PRO A 7 -12.68 7.78 -2.10
N ASP A 8 -13.71 7.71 -1.23
CA ASP A 8 -14.21 8.90 -0.52
C ASP A 8 -13.16 9.50 0.41
N ILE A 9 -12.38 8.64 1.09
CA ILE A 9 -11.26 9.08 1.94
C ILE A 9 -10.24 9.87 1.11
N LEU A 10 -9.82 9.33 -0.02
CA LEU A 10 -8.80 9.96 -0.86
C LEU A 10 -9.32 11.24 -1.53
N SER A 11 -10.57 11.23 -2.00
CA SER A 11 -11.20 12.40 -2.62
C SER A 11 -11.33 13.55 -1.62
N TYR A 12 -11.81 13.27 -0.41
CA TYR A 12 -11.87 14.25 0.67
C TYR A 12 -10.48 14.80 1.03
N ALA A 13 -9.48 13.92 1.16
CA ALA A 13 -8.13 14.34 1.50
C ALA A 13 -7.51 15.24 0.42
N ASN A 14 -7.74 14.93 -0.86
CA ASN A 14 -7.33 15.79 -1.97
C ASN A 14 -8.04 17.15 -1.94
N GLU A 15 -9.34 17.18 -1.66
CA GLU A 15 -10.13 18.41 -1.62
C GLU A 15 -9.72 19.31 -0.44
N ALA A 16 -9.47 18.71 0.72
CA ALA A 16 -9.16 19.43 1.95
C ALA A 16 -7.68 19.82 2.09
N TYR A 17 -6.76 18.98 1.58
CA TYR A 17 -5.31 19.06 1.83
C TYR A 17 -4.46 18.98 0.54
N GLY A 18 -5.03 19.19 -0.63
CA GLY A 18 -4.41 18.91 -1.94
C GLY A 18 -2.97 19.39 -2.11
N ALA A 19 -2.64 20.58 -1.59
CA ALA A 19 -1.29 21.17 -1.69
C ALA A 19 -0.31 20.65 -0.62
N ASP A 20 -0.79 19.95 0.40
CA ASP A 20 0.04 19.46 1.51
C ASP A 20 0.72 18.13 1.13
N ASP A 21 1.88 17.86 1.74
CA ASP A 21 2.55 16.56 1.57
C ASP A 21 1.69 15.43 2.15
N ALA A 22 1.44 14.42 1.34
CA ALA A 22 0.74 13.20 1.74
C ALA A 22 1.72 12.08 2.12
N ILE A 23 2.68 11.81 1.24
CA ILE A 23 3.63 10.72 1.40
C ILE A 23 5.06 11.26 1.27
N ARG A 24 5.94 10.85 2.20
CA ARG A 24 7.37 11.14 2.14
C ARG A 24 8.18 9.86 2.22
N TRP A 25 9.27 9.82 1.47
CA TRP A 25 10.23 8.71 1.56
C TRP A 25 11.65 9.20 1.36
N LYS A 26 12.58 8.35 1.71
CA LYS A 26 14.00 8.65 1.58
C LYS A 26 14.47 8.30 0.19
N LYS A 27 14.94 9.30 -0.56
CA LYS A 27 15.53 9.13 -1.88
C LYS A 27 17.02 8.75 -1.81
N SER A 28 17.76 9.39 -0.91
CA SER A 28 19.18 9.13 -0.67
C SER A 28 19.51 9.35 0.82
N LYS A 29 20.79 9.30 1.19
CA LYS A 29 21.20 9.35 2.60
C LYS A 29 20.58 10.50 3.41
N ASN A 30 20.43 11.68 2.80
CA ASN A 30 19.92 12.89 3.46
C ASN A 30 18.86 13.62 2.63
N GLU A 31 18.32 12.99 1.59
CA GLU A 31 17.35 13.60 0.70
C GLU A 31 16.01 12.90 0.87
N ILE A 32 14.97 13.69 1.13
CA ILE A 32 13.59 13.27 1.21
C ILE A 32 12.91 13.65 -0.11
N GLU A 33 12.15 12.74 -0.67
CA GLU A 33 11.20 12.99 -1.74
C GLU A 33 9.79 12.94 -1.17
N SER A 34 8.88 13.76 -1.70
CA SER A 34 7.49 13.80 -1.26
C SER A 34 6.54 13.85 -2.43
N ARG A 35 5.29 13.51 -2.15
CA ARG A 35 4.14 13.74 -3.02
C ARG A 35 3.02 14.37 -2.20
N THR A 36 2.39 15.37 -2.79
CA THR A 36 1.22 16.03 -2.23
C THR A 36 -0.02 15.14 -2.35
N TYR A 37 -1.10 15.49 -1.65
CA TYR A 37 -2.39 14.82 -1.79
C TYR A 37 -2.95 14.91 -3.20
N SER A 38 -2.76 16.04 -3.89
CA SER A 38 -3.16 16.17 -5.29
C SER A 38 -2.34 15.29 -6.23
N GLU A 39 -1.05 15.16 -6.02
CA GLU A 39 -0.22 14.24 -6.80
C GLU A 39 -0.61 12.77 -6.53
N LEU A 40 -0.83 12.41 -5.25
CA LEU A 40 -1.29 11.08 -4.86
C LEU A 40 -2.63 10.73 -5.54
N LYS A 41 -3.60 11.65 -5.52
CA LYS A 41 -4.90 11.45 -6.19
C LYS A 41 -4.74 11.31 -7.69
N ASN A 42 -3.97 12.19 -8.33
CA ASN A 42 -3.74 12.16 -9.77
C ASN A 42 -3.04 10.88 -10.24
N ASP A 43 -2.06 10.39 -9.50
CA ASP A 43 -1.36 9.14 -9.82
C ASP A 43 -2.27 7.92 -9.59
N THR A 44 -3.12 7.98 -8.53
CA THR A 44 -4.14 6.94 -8.26
C THR A 44 -5.17 6.88 -9.39
N ASP A 45 -5.72 8.02 -9.80
CA ASP A 45 -6.68 8.11 -10.91
C ASP A 45 -6.09 7.59 -12.22
N SER A 46 -4.87 8.00 -12.53
CA SER A 46 -4.16 7.58 -13.74
C SER A 46 -3.94 6.07 -13.77
N PHE A 47 -3.59 5.48 -12.62
CA PHE A 47 -3.39 4.03 -12.54
C PHE A 47 -4.72 3.26 -12.54
N ALA A 48 -5.81 3.82 -11.98
CA ALA A 48 -7.16 3.26 -12.08
C ALA A 48 -7.65 3.25 -13.55
N ASN A 49 -7.40 4.33 -14.29
CA ASN A 49 -7.64 4.39 -15.75
C ASN A 49 -6.84 3.29 -16.49
N ALA A 50 -5.58 3.07 -16.12
CA ALA A 50 -4.76 2.01 -16.71
C ALA A 50 -5.33 0.61 -16.42
N ILE A 51 -5.77 0.34 -15.18
CA ILE A 51 -6.40 -0.93 -14.78
C ILE A 51 -7.65 -1.20 -15.64
N GLU A 52 -8.49 -0.20 -15.83
CA GLU A 52 -9.70 -0.32 -16.65
C GLU A 52 -9.36 -0.56 -18.13
N LYS A 53 -8.42 0.21 -18.69
CA LYS A 53 -7.96 0.07 -20.09
C LYS A 53 -7.29 -1.29 -20.36
N LEU A 54 -6.62 -1.88 -19.37
CA LEU A 54 -6.06 -3.22 -19.42
C LEU A 54 -7.13 -4.33 -19.28
N GLY A 55 -8.42 -3.98 -19.11
CA GLY A 55 -9.51 -4.93 -18.92
C GLY A 55 -9.43 -5.65 -17.57
N LYS A 56 -8.87 -4.99 -16.53
CA LYS A 56 -8.68 -5.59 -15.20
C LYS A 56 -9.65 -5.05 -14.16
N LYS A 57 -10.52 -4.11 -14.51
CA LYS A 57 -11.61 -3.63 -13.63
C LYS A 57 -12.46 -4.79 -13.11
N GLY A 58 -12.72 -4.82 -11.82
CA GLY A 58 -13.47 -5.89 -11.16
C GLY A 58 -12.70 -7.21 -10.98
N GLN A 59 -11.42 -7.26 -11.36
CA GLN A 59 -10.59 -8.45 -11.21
C GLN A 59 -9.81 -8.42 -9.90
N HIS A 60 -9.26 -9.57 -9.48
CA HIS A 60 -8.33 -9.63 -8.36
C HIS A 60 -6.92 -9.30 -8.82
N ILE A 61 -6.30 -8.33 -8.16
CA ILE A 61 -4.99 -7.78 -8.51
C ILE A 61 -4.06 -7.88 -7.30
N ALA A 62 -2.99 -8.64 -7.43
CA ALA A 62 -2.02 -8.78 -6.35
C ALA A 62 -0.99 -7.66 -6.35
N VAL A 63 -0.59 -7.23 -5.14
CA VAL A 63 0.47 -6.25 -4.91
C VAL A 63 1.51 -6.86 -3.99
N ILE A 64 2.76 -6.94 -4.46
CA ILE A 64 3.87 -7.59 -3.75
C ILE A 64 5.10 -6.66 -3.76
N GLY A 65 5.58 -6.31 -2.59
CA GLY A 65 6.77 -5.47 -2.45
C GLY A 65 6.92 -4.90 -1.03
N PRO A 66 8.04 -4.21 -0.76
CA PRO A 66 8.19 -3.41 0.44
C PRO A 66 7.22 -2.22 0.43
N SER A 67 7.06 -1.56 1.58
CA SER A 67 6.32 -0.31 1.65
C SER A 67 6.98 0.72 0.73
N SER A 68 6.22 1.24 -0.22
CA SER A 68 6.66 2.25 -1.20
C SER A 68 5.49 3.14 -1.64
N TYR A 69 5.79 4.26 -2.28
CA TYR A 69 4.78 5.13 -2.88
C TYR A 69 3.98 4.38 -3.95
N GLU A 70 4.67 3.64 -4.81
CA GLU A 70 4.09 2.84 -5.89
C GLU A 70 3.13 1.77 -5.35
N TRP A 71 3.48 1.16 -4.21
CA TRP A 71 2.61 0.20 -3.53
C TRP A 71 1.31 0.86 -3.05
N ILE A 72 1.41 2.04 -2.42
CA ILE A 72 0.25 2.80 -1.92
C ILE A 72 -0.66 3.21 -3.08
N VAL A 73 -0.10 3.81 -4.14
CA VAL A 73 -0.86 4.18 -5.34
C VAL A 73 -1.52 2.97 -5.98
N SER A 74 -0.79 1.84 -6.10
CA SER A 74 -1.36 0.60 -6.64
C SER A 74 -2.57 0.12 -5.85
N TYR A 75 -2.46 0.09 -4.52
CA TYR A 75 -3.55 -0.33 -3.65
C TYR A 75 -4.78 0.58 -3.78
N LEU A 76 -4.58 1.90 -3.71
CA LEU A 76 -5.65 2.88 -3.84
C LEU A 76 -6.33 2.79 -5.20
N ALA A 77 -5.57 2.70 -6.29
CA ALA A 77 -6.10 2.60 -7.64
C ALA A 77 -6.90 1.30 -7.89
N ILE A 78 -6.42 0.17 -7.34
CA ILE A 78 -7.16 -1.10 -7.41
C ILE A 78 -8.52 -0.96 -6.73
N THR A 79 -8.55 -0.42 -5.52
CA THR A 79 -9.80 -0.28 -4.77
C THR A 79 -10.73 0.78 -5.36
N GLU A 80 -10.18 1.83 -5.95
CA GLU A 80 -10.92 2.90 -6.63
C GLU A 80 -11.54 2.43 -7.96
N SER A 81 -10.84 1.57 -8.70
CA SER A 81 -11.35 0.99 -9.95
C SER A 81 -12.48 -0.03 -9.75
N GLY A 82 -12.80 -0.39 -8.50
CA GLY A 82 -13.74 -1.45 -8.17
C GLY A 82 -13.15 -2.86 -8.34
N SER A 83 -11.83 -2.97 -8.44
CA SER A 83 -11.10 -4.24 -8.42
C SER A 83 -10.79 -4.67 -6.98
N VAL A 84 -10.33 -5.90 -6.80
CA VAL A 84 -10.03 -6.45 -5.47
C VAL A 84 -8.51 -6.52 -5.27
N ALA A 85 -7.99 -5.75 -4.33
CA ALA A 85 -6.59 -5.82 -3.97
C ALA A 85 -6.26 -7.10 -3.19
N VAL A 86 -5.15 -7.74 -3.54
CA VAL A 86 -4.61 -8.92 -2.85
C VAL A 86 -3.18 -8.59 -2.37
N PRO A 87 -3.05 -7.90 -1.22
CA PRO A 87 -1.75 -7.64 -0.61
C PRO A 87 -1.08 -8.94 -0.18
N ILE A 88 0.15 -9.18 -0.63
CA ILE A 88 0.89 -10.41 -0.31
C ILE A 88 2.17 -10.04 0.44
N ASP A 89 2.49 -10.84 1.47
CA ASP A 89 3.75 -10.75 2.19
C ASP A 89 4.94 -11.05 1.27
N ALA A 90 5.74 -10.02 1.01
CA ALA A 90 6.91 -10.13 0.16
C ALA A 90 8.04 -10.99 0.76
N SER A 91 7.98 -11.37 2.02
CA SER A 91 8.98 -12.21 2.67
C SER A 91 8.79 -13.72 2.43
N LEU A 92 7.61 -14.12 1.94
CA LEU A 92 7.29 -15.52 1.67
C LEU A 92 8.10 -16.08 0.50
N PRO A 93 8.39 -17.40 0.47
CA PRO A 93 8.97 -18.07 -0.69
C PRO A 93 8.08 -17.92 -1.94
N ALA A 94 8.67 -17.81 -3.13
CA ALA A 94 7.93 -17.62 -4.38
C ALA A 94 6.87 -18.71 -4.63
N ALA A 95 7.17 -19.98 -4.27
CA ALA A 95 6.22 -21.08 -4.42
C ALA A 95 4.96 -20.90 -3.55
N ASP A 96 5.14 -20.44 -2.30
CA ASP A 96 4.04 -20.19 -1.39
C ASP A 96 3.18 -19.00 -1.88
N ILE A 97 3.85 -17.97 -2.41
CA ILE A 97 3.16 -16.83 -3.02
C ILE A 97 2.33 -17.29 -4.23
N CYS A 98 2.88 -18.12 -5.13
CA CYS A 98 2.13 -18.64 -6.26
C CYS A 98 0.86 -19.41 -5.83
N GLU A 99 0.93 -20.21 -4.76
CA GLU A 99 -0.26 -20.86 -4.19
C GLU A 99 -1.31 -19.83 -3.75
N LEU A 100 -0.89 -18.74 -3.10
CA LEU A 100 -1.81 -17.67 -2.67
C LEU A 100 -2.42 -16.93 -3.85
N LEU A 101 -1.64 -16.65 -4.90
CA LEU A 101 -2.11 -16.01 -6.12
C LEU A 101 -3.19 -16.83 -6.82
N ASP A 102 -2.98 -18.14 -6.97
CA ASP A 102 -3.98 -19.05 -7.56
C ASP A 102 -5.24 -19.16 -6.69
N ARG A 103 -5.09 -19.28 -5.38
CA ARG A 103 -6.23 -19.35 -4.43
C ARG A 103 -7.05 -18.07 -4.39
N ALA A 104 -6.44 -16.93 -4.61
CA ALA A 104 -7.12 -15.64 -4.72
C ALA A 104 -7.64 -15.36 -6.13
N ASP A 105 -7.49 -16.26 -7.08
CA ASP A 105 -7.89 -16.08 -8.49
C ASP A 105 -7.34 -14.78 -9.10
N VAL A 106 -6.06 -14.49 -8.86
CA VAL A 106 -5.39 -13.27 -9.31
C VAL A 106 -5.26 -13.23 -10.84
N ARG A 107 -5.53 -12.08 -11.43
CA ARG A 107 -5.48 -11.83 -12.88
C ARG A 107 -4.40 -10.84 -13.32
N MET A 108 -3.88 -10.05 -12.38
CA MET A 108 -2.81 -9.09 -12.59
C MET A 108 -1.88 -9.10 -11.38
N LEU A 109 -0.58 -9.05 -11.62
CA LEU A 109 0.45 -8.99 -10.60
C LEU A 109 1.24 -7.69 -10.71
N ILE A 110 1.22 -6.88 -9.64
CA ILE A 110 2.05 -5.69 -9.48
C ILE A 110 3.14 -6.05 -8.47
N PHE A 111 4.39 -5.88 -8.84
CA PHE A 111 5.51 -6.34 -8.01
C PHE A 111 6.68 -5.36 -7.99
N ASP A 112 7.39 -5.33 -6.87
CA ASP A 112 8.71 -4.69 -6.75
C ASP A 112 9.79 -5.58 -7.39
N GLU A 113 10.78 -4.99 -8.05
CA GLU A 113 11.86 -5.74 -8.72
C GLU A 113 12.68 -6.64 -7.79
N ALA A 114 12.72 -6.31 -6.49
CA ALA A 114 13.31 -7.21 -5.48
C ALA A 114 12.59 -8.56 -5.40
N ARG A 115 11.38 -8.69 -6.00
CA ARG A 115 10.58 -9.91 -6.08
C ARG A 115 10.29 -10.33 -7.54
N SER A 116 11.21 -10.04 -8.46
CA SER A 116 11.15 -10.57 -9.84
C SER A 116 11.13 -12.09 -9.90
N ASP A 117 11.72 -12.76 -8.90
CA ASP A 117 11.62 -14.22 -8.71
C ASP A 117 10.17 -14.72 -8.65
N VAL A 118 9.29 -13.96 -7.98
CA VAL A 118 7.86 -14.27 -7.90
C VAL A 118 7.18 -14.09 -9.25
N ALA A 119 7.46 -12.99 -9.96
CA ALA A 119 6.88 -12.75 -11.27
C ALA A 119 7.27 -13.83 -12.28
N GLU A 120 8.54 -14.27 -12.27
CA GLU A 120 9.04 -15.37 -13.09
C GLU A 120 8.40 -16.72 -12.73
N ALA A 121 8.23 -17.01 -11.45
CA ALA A 121 7.57 -18.24 -10.99
C ALA A 121 6.08 -18.22 -11.37
N ALA A 122 5.39 -17.10 -11.14
CA ALA A 122 3.97 -16.95 -11.48
C ALA A 122 3.72 -17.06 -12.98
N ALA A 123 4.60 -16.53 -13.83
CA ALA A 123 4.50 -16.67 -15.28
C ALA A 123 4.59 -18.15 -15.77
N LYS A 124 5.24 -19.01 -14.98
CA LYS A 124 5.38 -20.44 -15.29
C LYS A 124 4.25 -21.29 -14.71
N SER A 125 3.69 -20.91 -13.56
CA SER A 125 2.76 -21.76 -12.80
C SER A 125 1.34 -21.20 -12.65
N CYS A 126 1.17 -19.87 -12.59
CA CYS A 126 -0.13 -19.23 -12.37
C CYS A 126 -0.77 -18.80 -13.69
N HIS A 127 -1.46 -19.74 -14.36
CA HIS A 127 -2.03 -19.50 -15.70
C HIS A 127 -3.17 -18.47 -15.75
N GLY A 128 -3.70 -18.05 -14.59
CA GLY A 128 -4.72 -17.00 -14.48
C GLY A 128 -4.17 -15.59 -14.70
N ILE A 129 -2.88 -15.37 -14.42
CA ILE A 129 -2.24 -14.06 -14.47
C ILE A 129 -1.75 -13.81 -15.90
N ASN A 130 -2.20 -12.73 -16.52
CA ASN A 130 -1.83 -12.35 -17.87
C ASN A 130 -1.35 -10.90 -18.01
N VAL A 131 -1.24 -10.16 -16.91
CA VAL A 131 -0.65 -8.82 -16.84
C VAL A 131 0.31 -8.76 -15.66
N TYR A 132 1.53 -8.33 -15.94
CA TYR A 132 2.61 -8.12 -14.96
C TYR A 132 3.06 -6.67 -15.02
N VAL A 133 3.15 -6.02 -13.86
CA VAL A 133 3.57 -4.61 -13.72
C VAL A 133 4.70 -4.51 -12.72
N SER A 134 5.84 -3.97 -13.14
CA SER A 134 6.97 -3.65 -12.25
C SER A 134 6.82 -2.24 -11.70
N MET A 135 6.92 -2.10 -10.38
CA MET A 135 6.89 -0.81 -9.69
C MET A 135 8.12 0.06 -9.99
N ASN A 136 9.26 -0.56 -10.25
CA ASN A 136 10.56 0.12 -10.36
C ASN A 136 11.02 0.29 -11.81
N SER A 137 10.42 -0.43 -12.76
CA SER A 137 10.78 -0.29 -14.18
C SER A 137 10.37 1.08 -14.71
N THR A 138 11.25 1.72 -15.46
CA THR A 138 11.01 3.02 -16.11
C THR A 138 10.38 2.89 -17.49
N GLU A 139 10.45 1.71 -18.12
CA GLU A 139 9.98 1.46 -19.47
C GLU A 139 9.17 0.15 -19.57
N HIS A 140 8.18 0.15 -20.47
CA HIS A 140 7.46 -1.09 -20.81
C HIS A 140 8.38 -2.06 -21.55
N CYS A 141 8.26 -3.34 -21.20
CA CYS A 141 8.83 -4.42 -21.99
C CYS A 141 7.72 -5.40 -22.41
N PRO A 142 7.96 -6.30 -23.39
CA PRO A 142 6.90 -7.15 -23.95
C PRO A 142 6.15 -8.01 -22.94
N GLN A 143 6.79 -8.42 -21.84
CA GLN A 143 6.22 -9.28 -20.80
C GLN A 143 5.83 -8.55 -19.53
N VAL A 144 6.41 -7.36 -19.26
CA VAL A 144 6.24 -6.61 -18.02
C VAL A 144 6.01 -5.14 -18.33
N LEU A 145 4.91 -4.60 -17.87
CA LEU A 145 4.59 -3.18 -17.99
C LEU A 145 5.29 -2.37 -16.89
N SER A 146 5.62 -1.13 -17.20
CA SER A 146 6.15 -0.18 -16.22
C SER A 146 5.00 0.51 -15.49
N PHE A 147 5.04 0.52 -14.15
CA PHE A 147 4.10 1.28 -13.33
C PHE A 147 4.08 2.76 -13.72
N LYS A 148 5.27 3.37 -13.81
CA LYS A 148 5.41 4.77 -14.22
C LYS A 148 4.88 5.02 -15.62
N GLY A 149 5.19 4.15 -16.57
CA GLY A 149 4.68 4.23 -17.94
C GLY A 149 3.16 4.16 -18.00
N LEU A 150 2.54 3.28 -17.22
CA LEU A 150 1.08 3.16 -17.15
C LEU A 150 0.43 4.45 -16.60
N ILE A 151 1.01 5.09 -15.59
CA ILE A 151 0.54 6.38 -15.09
C ILE A 151 0.67 7.45 -16.17
N ASP A 152 1.84 7.57 -16.80
CA ASP A 152 2.12 8.62 -17.79
C ASP A 152 1.21 8.50 -19.04
N ASP A 153 0.91 7.26 -19.48
CA ASP A 153 0.07 6.98 -20.65
C ASP A 153 -1.44 7.11 -20.38
N ASN A 154 -1.88 7.18 -19.12
CA ASN A 154 -3.29 7.14 -18.75
C ASN A 154 -3.69 8.31 -17.83
N ARG A 155 -2.99 9.46 -17.94
CA ARG A 155 -3.30 10.64 -17.12
C ARG A 155 -4.71 11.13 -17.33
N GLY A 156 -5.38 11.46 -16.22
CA GLY A 156 -6.75 11.97 -16.19
C GLY A 156 -7.44 11.62 -14.89
N SER A 157 -8.56 12.27 -14.61
CA SER A 157 -9.40 11.93 -13.47
C SER A 157 -10.07 10.58 -13.67
N TYR A 158 -10.35 9.90 -12.57
CA TYR A 158 -11.14 8.67 -12.54
C TYR A 158 -12.38 8.88 -11.67
N GLU A 159 -13.54 8.54 -12.19
CA GLU A 159 -14.79 8.61 -11.43
C GLU A 159 -15.11 7.22 -10.86
N SER A 160 -14.86 7.06 -9.56
CA SER A 160 -15.18 5.82 -8.87
C SER A 160 -16.69 5.70 -8.64
N ALA A 161 -17.22 4.50 -8.91
CA ALA A 161 -18.62 4.15 -8.68
C ALA A 161 -18.74 2.89 -7.82
N VAL A 162 -17.85 2.73 -6.83
CA VAL A 162 -17.85 1.55 -5.96
C VAL A 162 -18.93 1.65 -4.87
N ALA A 163 -19.62 0.55 -4.63
CA ALA A 163 -20.56 0.45 -3.52
C ALA A 163 -19.82 0.18 -2.20
N GLU A 164 -20.38 0.62 -1.08
CA GLU A 164 -19.78 0.43 0.25
C GLU A 164 -19.64 -1.03 0.66
N ASP A 165 -20.51 -1.89 0.20
CA ASP A 165 -20.51 -3.34 0.45
C ASP A 165 -19.69 -4.13 -0.61
N ALA A 166 -19.13 -3.46 -1.62
CA ALA A 166 -18.28 -4.10 -2.61
C ALA A 166 -17.02 -4.68 -1.97
N LEU A 167 -16.68 -5.93 -2.32
CA LEU A 167 -15.39 -6.54 -1.96
C LEU A 167 -14.26 -5.72 -2.57
N CYS A 168 -13.30 -5.31 -1.75
CA CYS A 168 -12.17 -4.50 -2.22
C CYS A 168 -10.79 -5.07 -1.86
N THR A 169 -10.73 -5.98 -0.89
CA THR A 169 -9.43 -6.52 -0.44
C THR A 169 -9.58 -7.96 0.05
N ILE A 170 -8.59 -8.80 -0.30
CA ILE A 170 -8.41 -10.15 0.27
C ILE A 170 -7.05 -10.18 0.96
N MET A 171 -7.05 -10.32 2.29
CA MET A 171 -5.83 -10.42 3.09
C MET A 171 -5.60 -11.83 3.59
N PHE A 172 -4.42 -12.38 3.35
CA PHE A 172 -4.07 -13.70 3.88
C PHE A 172 -3.53 -13.61 5.30
N THR A 173 -4.06 -14.47 6.17
CA THR A 173 -3.61 -14.60 7.56
C THR A 173 -3.12 -16.01 7.82
N SER A 174 -2.12 -16.18 8.70
CA SER A 174 -1.69 -17.49 9.16
C SER A 174 -2.83 -18.14 9.95
N GLY A 175 -3.49 -19.12 9.32
CA GLY A 175 -4.59 -19.84 9.98
C GLY A 175 -4.08 -20.77 11.08
N THR A 176 -4.86 -20.95 12.13
CA THR A 176 -4.61 -21.94 13.22
C THR A 176 -4.51 -23.39 12.72
N THR A 177 -4.94 -23.67 11.50
CA THR A 177 -4.94 -25.00 10.84
C THR A 177 -3.74 -25.21 9.90
N GLY A 178 -2.73 -24.33 9.92
CA GLY A 178 -1.51 -24.46 9.09
C GLY A 178 -1.64 -23.94 7.65
N LYS A 179 -2.85 -23.72 7.14
CA LYS A 179 -3.06 -23.10 5.83
C LYS A 179 -3.53 -21.65 5.98
N SER A 180 -2.89 -20.73 5.28
CA SER A 180 -3.33 -19.32 5.24
C SER A 180 -4.80 -19.20 4.82
N LYS A 181 -5.55 -18.29 5.42
CA LYS A 181 -6.95 -18.01 5.09
C LYS A 181 -7.04 -16.62 4.46
N GLY A 182 -7.76 -16.50 3.36
CA GLY A 182 -8.08 -15.20 2.74
C GLY A 182 -9.27 -14.55 3.44
N VAL A 183 -9.02 -13.46 4.15
CA VAL A 183 -10.06 -12.63 4.76
C VAL A 183 -10.56 -11.65 3.71
N MET A 184 -11.85 -11.70 3.42
CA MET A 184 -12.50 -10.83 2.43
C MET A 184 -13.05 -9.59 3.13
N LEU A 185 -12.62 -8.41 2.68
CA LEU A 185 -12.97 -7.12 3.27
C LEU A 185 -13.66 -6.23 2.23
N THR A 186 -14.76 -5.62 2.63
CA THR A 186 -15.49 -4.65 1.81
C THR A 186 -14.89 -3.25 1.94
N GLN A 187 -15.30 -2.34 1.05
CA GLN A 187 -14.96 -0.92 1.12
C GLN A 187 -15.29 -0.36 2.50
N ASN A 188 -16.52 -0.60 2.99
CA ASN A 188 -16.97 -0.11 4.28
C ASN A 188 -16.18 -0.70 5.46
N ASN A 189 -15.80 -1.98 5.42
CA ASN A 189 -15.02 -2.58 6.50
C ASN A 189 -13.71 -1.83 6.74
N LEU A 190 -13.01 -1.44 5.67
CA LEU A 190 -11.73 -0.74 5.77
C LEU A 190 -11.90 0.75 6.02
N ALA A 191 -12.83 1.41 5.32
CA ALA A 191 -13.06 2.84 5.47
C ALA A 191 -13.59 3.20 6.87
N GLU A 192 -14.59 2.47 7.38
CA GLU A 192 -15.07 2.70 8.75
C GLU A 192 -14.00 2.39 9.79
N ASN A 193 -13.30 1.26 9.68
CA ASN A 193 -12.22 0.91 10.61
C ASN A 193 -11.15 2.00 10.67
N ALA A 194 -10.75 2.54 9.51
CA ALA A 194 -9.79 3.64 9.44
C ALA A 194 -10.32 4.94 10.06
N THR A 195 -11.62 5.22 10.01
CA THR A 195 -12.16 6.54 10.33
C THR A 195 -13.01 6.62 11.60
N CYS A 196 -13.46 5.49 12.17
CA CYS A 196 -14.28 5.47 13.39
C CYS A 196 -13.51 5.87 14.66
N LEU A 197 -12.19 5.68 14.74
CA LEU A 197 -11.37 5.99 15.92
C LEU A 197 -10.91 7.44 15.90
N ASP A 198 -11.22 8.20 16.96
CA ASP A 198 -10.61 9.51 17.23
C ASP A 198 -9.26 9.32 17.94
N MET A 199 -8.18 9.49 17.19
CA MET A 199 -6.81 9.37 17.73
C MET A 199 -6.26 10.69 18.26
N LYS A 200 -7.04 11.77 18.25
CA LYS A 200 -6.63 13.13 18.63
C LYS A 200 -5.39 13.64 17.89
N ILE A 201 -5.20 13.17 16.67
CA ILE A 201 -4.22 13.68 15.71
C ILE A 201 -4.97 14.42 14.60
N GLY A 202 -4.30 15.35 13.94
CA GLY A 202 -4.91 16.22 12.93
C GLY A 202 -4.06 16.36 11.68
N PRO A 203 -4.44 17.28 10.80
CA PRO A 203 -3.67 17.59 9.61
C PRO A 203 -2.21 17.89 9.93
N HIS A 204 -1.33 17.56 9.01
CA HIS A 204 0.13 17.74 9.09
C HIS A 204 0.84 16.89 10.17
N THR A 205 0.14 16.04 10.93
CA THR A 205 0.78 15.07 11.82
C THR A 205 1.71 14.18 11.02
N VAL A 206 2.98 14.12 11.38
CA VAL A 206 3.98 13.28 10.71
C VAL A 206 3.96 11.88 11.30
N ILE A 207 3.57 10.91 10.49
CA ILE A 207 3.49 9.49 10.87
C ILE A 207 4.68 8.75 10.24
N LEU A 208 5.51 8.09 11.04
CA LEU A 208 6.50 7.16 10.50
C LEU A 208 5.91 5.76 10.44
N SER A 209 5.59 5.28 9.25
CA SER A 209 5.05 3.95 9.00
C SER A 209 6.17 2.91 8.99
N VAL A 210 6.19 2.06 10.01
CA VAL A 210 7.26 1.07 10.24
C VAL A 210 6.78 -0.37 10.14
N LEU A 211 5.46 -0.58 10.12
CA LEU A 211 4.86 -1.90 10.02
C LEU A 211 4.76 -2.36 8.57
N PRO A 212 4.72 -3.69 8.31
CA PRO A 212 4.55 -4.18 6.94
C PRO A 212 3.21 -3.75 6.35
N ILE A 213 3.24 -3.10 5.19
CA ILE A 213 2.06 -2.48 4.57
C ILE A 213 0.97 -3.47 4.14
N HIS A 214 1.35 -4.73 3.86
CA HIS A 214 0.41 -5.80 3.51
C HIS A 214 -0.45 -6.27 4.69
N HIS A 215 -0.17 -5.84 5.92
CA HIS A 215 -0.99 -6.15 7.09
C HIS A 215 -2.11 -5.13 7.31
N ALA A 216 -3.31 -5.63 7.67
CA ALA A 216 -4.50 -4.80 7.90
C ALA A 216 -4.24 -3.62 8.86
N TYR A 217 -3.45 -3.83 9.91
CA TYR A 217 -3.19 -2.80 10.92
C TYR A 217 -2.39 -1.61 10.35
N CYS A 218 -1.31 -1.87 9.60
CA CYS A 218 -0.56 -0.81 8.93
C CYS A 218 -1.43 -0.11 7.88
N LEU A 219 -2.08 -0.89 7.02
CA LEU A 219 -2.92 -0.35 5.95
C LEU A 219 -4.05 0.54 6.47
N SER A 220 -4.78 0.08 7.51
CA SER A 220 -5.89 0.85 8.07
C SER A 220 -5.42 2.04 8.89
N MET A 221 -4.40 1.87 9.76
CA MET A 221 -4.08 2.85 10.79
C MET A 221 -2.95 3.82 10.42
N ASP A 222 -1.96 3.39 9.62
CA ASP A 222 -0.94 4.31 9.11
C ASP A 222 -1.41 4.95 7.80
N ILE A 223 -1.90 4.15 6.85
CA ILE A 223 -2.18 4.63 5.50
C ILE A 223 -3.56 5.27 5.40
N LEU A 224 -4.65 4.48 5.51
CA LEU A 224 -6.01 5.01 5.28
C LEU A 224 -6.41 6.05 6.31
N LYS A 225 -6.10 5.82 7.59
CA LYS A 225 -6.35 6.81 8.64
C LYS A 225 -5.50 8.06 8.46
N GLY A 226 -4.20 7.90 8.19
CA GLY A 226 -3.31 9.03 7.91
C GLY A 226 -3.83 9.91 6.78
N ILE A 227 -4.25 9.29 5.67
CA ILE A 227 -4.86 10.00 4.53
C ILE A 227 -6.14 10.71 4.97
N SER A 228 -7.04 10.05 5.71
CA SER A 228 -8.31 10.64 6.15
C SER A 228 -8.17 11.88 7.04
N LEU A 229 -7.03 12.04 7.68
CA LEU A 229 -6.73 13.12 8.63
C LEU A 229 -5.82 14.22 8.04
N GLY A 230 -5.37 14.09 6.80
CA GLY A 230 -4.41 15.02 6.21
C GLY A 230 -3.01 14.93 6.83
N SER A 231 -2.65 13.75 7.33
CA SER A 231 -1.33 13.50 7.93
C SER A 231 -0.26 13.32 6.86
N VAL A 232 1.01 13.51 7.23
CA VAL A 232 2.16 13.22 6.36
C VAL A 232 2.69 11.84 6.69
N ILE A 233 2.54 10.88 5.79
CA ILE A 233 2.96 9.50 5.97
C ILE A 233 4.39 9.33 5.46
N CYS A 234 5.34 9.08 6.37
CA CYS A 234 6.73 8.83 6.05
C CYS A 234 6.99 7.33 5.98
N ILE A 235 7.46 6.85 4.83
CA ILE A 235 7.77 5.44 4.61
C ILE A 235 9.11 5.09 5.22
N ASN A 236 9.13 4.14 6.15
CA ASN A 236 10.36 3.60 6.72
C ASN A 236 10.97 2.56 5.78
N ASP A 237 12.19 2.81 5.30
CA ASP A 237 12.88 1.93 4.35
C ASP A 237 13.45 0.65 4.97
N SER A 238 13.62 0.61 6.29
CA SER A 238 14.12 -0.57 7.02
C SER A 238 13.97 -0.42 8.52
N ILE A 239 13.54 -1.49 9.21
CA ILE A 239 13.49 -1.57 10.67
C ILE A 239 14.87 -1.31 11.28
N MET A 240 15.95 -1.78 10.66
CA MET A 240 17.32 -1.56 11.14
C MET A 240 17.75 -0.08 11.08
N ARG A 241 17.13 0.72 10.21
CA ARG A 241 17.40 2.15 10.05
C ARG A 241 16.40 3.03 10.77
N MET A 242 15.41 2.46 11.45
CA MET A 242 14.31 3.20 12.08
C MET A 242 14.79 4.36 12.96
N ALA A 243 15.84 4.17 13.78
CA ALA A 243 16.39 5.25 14.61
C ALA A 243 16.93 6.45 13.79
N LYS A 244 17.52 6.18 12.61
CA LYS A 244 17.99 7.23 11.68
C LYS A 244 16.81 7.89 10.98
N ASN A 245 15.80 7.12 10.63
CA ASN A 245 14.59 7.64 9.99
C ASN A 245 13.75 8.48 10.97
N ILE A 246 13.71 8.15 12.26
CA ILE A 246 13.12 9.00 13.29
C ILE A 246 13.85 10.37 13.34
N GLN A 247 15.18 10.39 13.28
CA GLN A 247 15.94 11.64 13.24
C GLN A 247 15.71 12.43 11.94
N LEU A 248 15.56 11.73 10.82
CA LEU A 248 15.38 12.35 9.50
C LEU A 248 13.98 12.95 9.32
N PHE A 249 12.94 12.21 9.67
CA PHE A 249 11.54 12.61 9.46
C PHE A 249 10.95 13.36 10.65
N ALA A 250 11.56 13.27 11.84
CA ALA A 250 11.06 13.85 13.10
C ALA A 250 9.55 13.58 13.32
N PRO A 251 9.11 12.30 13.35
CA PRO A 251 7.70 11.97 13.39
C PRO A 251 7.05 12.36 14.73
N ASP A 252 5.79 12.79 14.64
CA ASP A 252 4.93 13.02 15.81
C ASP A 252 4.34 11.70 16.32
N MET A 253 4.19 10.69 15.42
CA MET A 253 3.55 9.43 15.73
C MET A 253 4.23 8.25 15.02
N ILE A 254 4.33 7.13 15.75
CA ILE A 254 4.79 5.83 15.23
C ILE A 254 3.89 4.76 15.83
N LEU A 255 3.23 3.96 14.99
CA LEU A 255 2.54 2.75 15.44
C LEU A 255 3.54 1.59 15.53
N MET A 256 3.56 0.94 16.67
CA MET A 256 4.47 -0.19 16.93
C MET A 256 3.70 -1.38 17.54
N VAL A 257 4.17 -2.58 17.27
CA VAL A 257 3.71 -3.78 17.97
C VAL A 257 4.55 -4.01 19.23
N PRO A 258 4.04 -4.73 20.25
CA PRO A 258 4.73 -4.90 21.55
C PRO A 258 6.18 -5.33 21.42
N LEU A 259 6.49 -6.29 20.54
CA LEU A 259 7.84 -6.78 20.30
C LEU A 259 8.82 -5.67 19.85
N MET A 260 8.35 -4.70 19.06
CA MET A 260 9.15 -3.55 18.64
C MET A 260 9.41 -2.60 19.81
N ILE A 261 8.41 -2.37 20.65
CA ILE A 261 8.53 -1.52 21.85
C ILE A 261 9.56 -2.11 22.81
N GLU A 262 9.50 -3.42 23.06
CA GLU A 262 10.46 -4.14 23.90
C GLU A 262 11.90 -4.07 23.36
N ALA A 263 12.06 -4.22 22.04
CA ALA A 263 13.37 -4.10 21.39
C ALA A 263 13.94 -2.68 21.50
N PHE A 264 13.07 -1.65 21.39
CA PHE A 264 13.46 -0.25 21.59
C PHE A 264 13.85 0.04 23.04
N ALA A 265 13.06 -0.43 24.00
CA ALA A 265 13.34 -0.24 25.44
C ALA A 265 14.71 -0.84 25.81
N ARG A 266 14.99 -2.08 25.39
CA ARG A 266 16.32 -2.70 25.62
C ARG A 266 17.45 -1.86 25.04
N LYS A 267 17.32 -1.37 23.82
CA LYS A 267 18.37 -0.57 23.20
C LYS A 267 18.61 0.77 23.90
N LEU A 268 17.57 1.37 24.46
CA LEU A 268 17.68 2.57 25.29
C LEU A 268 18.39 2.31 26.63
N GLU A 269 18.13 1.15 27.25
CA GLU A 269 18.82 0.73 28.48
C GLU A 269 20.31 0.48 28.25
N GLU A 270 20.66 -0.19 27.13
CA GLU A 270 22.06 -0.41 26.74
C GLU A 270 22.82 0.91 26.54
N VAL A 271 22.20 1.91 25.90
CA VAL A 271 22.79 3.24 25.68
C VAL A 271 22.92 4.04 26.99
N ARG A 272 22.03 3.82 27.97
CA ARG A 272 22.12 4.47 29.30
C ARG A 272 23.18 3.84 30.20
N ALA A 273 23.51 2.56 29.98
CA ALA A 273 24.49 1.81 30.76
C ALA A 273 25.93 1.95 30.24
N ALA A 274 26.12 2.49 29.03
CA ALA A 274 27.42 2.79 28.40
C ALA A 274 27.87 4.23 28.63
#